data_7be7c68dd5721875d7ca0410bcb64a28
#
_entry.id   7be7c68dd5721875d7ca0410bcb64a28
#
_cell.length_a   1.000
_cell.length_b   1.000
_cell.length_c   1.000
_cell.angle_alpha   90.00
_cell.angle_beta   90.00
_cell.angle_gamma   90.00
#
_symmetry.space_group_name_H-M   'P 1'
#
loop_
_entity.id
_entity.type
_entity.pdbx_description
1 polymer ?
#
loop_
_entity_poly.entity_id
_entity_poly.type
_entity_poly.pdbx_seq_one_letter_code
_entity_poly.pdbx_strand_id
1 'polypeptide(L)'
;MRFKTKGRTLLDLKIKKAHIPKSFVFTIKQFRNNPKLIIKKIQKKFTKEIIVRSSAVNEDGNKKSFAGFFDSVLNLNSQSFSDVFNAVNKVESSYKKHYSNKNEILIQDMLIDVNISGVITTCDLKNYSPYYVINFTKENDTTVVTSGKKNSENL
;
A
#
# COMPACT_ATOMS: atom_id res chain seq x y z
N MET A 1 -20.16 8.80 0.47
CA MET A 1 -19.14 8.08 -0.34
C MET A 1 -18.75 6.82 0.43
N ARG A 2 -18.89 5.63 -0.13
CA ARG A 2 -18.50 4.39 0.58
C ARG A 2 -17.02 4.18 0.35
N PHE A 3 -16.20 4.23 1.38
CA PHE A 3 -14.77 3.94 1.28
C PHE A 3 -14.57 2.50 0.81
N LYS A 4 -13.75 2.35 -0.21
CA LYS A 4 -13.27 1.07 -0.73
C LYS A 4 -11.99 0.67 -0.01
N THR A 5 -11.45 -0.51 -0.29
CA THR A 5 -10.10 -0.88 0.16
C THR A 5 -9.06 0.11 -0.39
N LYS A 6 -7.90 0.22 0.27
CA LYS A 6 -6.76 1.04 -0.18
C LYS A 6 -6.46 0.83 -1.66
N GLY A 7 -6.36 -0.44 -2.09
CA GLY A 7 -6.05 -0.77 -3.46
C GLY A 7 -7.13 -0.31 -4.44
N ARG A 8 -8.41 -0.49 -4.10
CA ARG A 8 -9.52 -0.04 -4.97
C ARG A 8 -9.62 1.48 -5.03
N THR A 9 -9.41 2.14 -3.91
CA THR A 9 -9.38 3.61 -3.88
C THR A 9 -8.29 4.16 -4.81
N LEU A 10 -7.08 3.58 -4.77
CA LEU A 10 -5.98 3.99 -5.64
C LEU A 10 -6.26 3.74 -7.13
N LEU A 11 -6.94 2.63 -7.48
CA LEU A 11 -7.32 2.37 -8.88
C LEU A 11 -8.35 3.36 -9.42
N ASP A 12 -9.24 3.85 -8.56
CA ASP A 12 -10.31 4.80 -8.94
C ASP A 12 -9.84 6.28 -8.87
N LEU A 13 -8.70 6.51 -8.22
CA LEU A 13 -8.20 7.85 -7.96
C LEU A 13 -7.75 8.55 -9.26
N LYS A 14 -8.29 9.74 -9.50
CA LYS A 14 -7.91 10.61 -10.61
C LYS A 14 -7.55 11.98 -10.06
N ILE A 15 -6.26 12.22 -9.88
CA ILE A 15 -5.75 13.52 -9.41
C ILE A 15 -5.02 14.21 -10.55
N LYS A 16 -5.46 15.43 -10.89
CA LYS A 16 -4.75 16.26 -11.87
C LYS A 16 -3.35 16.57 -11.32
N LYS A 17 -2.33 16.47 -12.18
CA LYS A 17 -0.92 16.76 -11.85
C LYS A 17 -0.27 15.83 -10.82
N ALA A 18 -0.91 14.71 -10.45
CA ALA A 18 -0.30 13.69 -9.61
C ALA A 18 -0.04 12.40 -10.40
N HIS A 19 1.14 11.83 -10.23
CA HIS A 19 1.46 10.53 -10.77
C HIS A 19 1.03 9.44 -9.78
N ILE A 20 0.10 8.60 -10.20
CA ILE A 20 -0.32 7.43 -9.42
C ILE A 20 0.45 6.23 -9.95
N PRO A 21 1.25 5.54 -9.12
CA PRO A 21 2.02 4.37 -9.54
C PRO A 21 1.11 3.31 -10.16
N LYS A 22 1.58 2.68 -11.22
CA LYS A 22 0.88 1.56 -11.84
C LYS A 22 0.53 0.53 -10.76
N SER A 23 -0.73 0.12 -10.70
CA SER A 23 -1.25 -0.70 -9.62
C SER A 23 -2.04 -1.89 -10.16
N PHE A 24 -1.98 -3.01 -9.45
CA PHE A 24 -2.78 -4.21 -9.71
C PHE A 24 -3.29 -4.76 -8.38
N VAL A 25 -4.58 -5.05 -8.31
CA VAL A 25 -5.26 -5.51 -7.09
C VAL A 25 -5.98 -6.81 -7.38
N PHE A 26 -5.84 -7.77 -6.46
CA PHE A 26 -6.57 -9.03 -6.48
C PHE A 26 -6.90 -9.48 -5.05
N THR A 27 -7.93 -10.31 -4.91
CA THR A 27 -8.31 -10.87 -3.62
C THR A 27 -7.46 -12.08 -3.27
N ILE A 28 -7.31 -12.37 -1.99
CA ILE A 28 -6.67 -13.61 -1.51
C ILE A 28 -7.34 -14.84 -2.13
N LYS A 29 -8.67 -14.84 -2.22
CA LYS A 29 -9.41 -15.93 -2.88
C LYS A 29 -8.96 -16.15 -4.33
N GLN A 30 -8.79 -15.07 -5.11
CA GLN A 30 -8.32 -15.16 -6.50
C GLN A 30 -6.91 -15.74 -6.57
N PHE A 31 -6.02 -15.32 -5.68
CA PHE A 31 -4.65 -15.84 -5.65
C PHE A 31 -4.60 -17.33 -5.28
N ARG A 32 -5.30 -17.73 -4.23
CA ARG A 32 -5.36 -19.13 -3.79
C ARG A 32 -5.94 -20.06 -4.85
N ASN A 33 -6.96 -19.62 -5.59
CA ASN A 33 -7.56 -20.42 -6.65
C ASN A 33 -6.60 -20.65 -7.82
N ASN A 34 -5.80 -19.67 -8.22
CA ASN A 34 -4.86 -19.80 -9.32
C ASN A 34 -3.65 -18.85 -9.18
N PRO A 35 -2.66 -19.18 -8.34
CA PRO A 35 -1.49 -18.34 -8.11
C PRO A 35 -0.68 -18.14 -9.39
N LYS A 36 -0.53 -19.17 -10.22
CA LYS A 36 0.23 -19.08 -11.48
C LYS A 36 -0.37 -18.05 -12.43
N LEU A 37 -1.69 -18.01 -12.56
CA LEU A 37 -2.38 -17.04 -13.41
C LEU A 37 -2.20 -15.61 -12.91
N ILE A 38 -2.31 -15.40 -11.60
CA ILE A 38 -2.15 -14.07 -11.00
C ILE A 38 -0.71 -13.57 -11.19
N ILE A 39 0.29 -14.41 -10.90
CA ILE A 39 1.70 -14.04 -11.08
C ILE A 39 2.00 -13.75 -12.55
N LYS A 40 1.50 -14.56 -13.48
CA LYS A 40 1.66 -14.29 -14.92
C LYS A 40 1.05 -12.93 -15.33
N LYS A 41 -0.08 -12.53 -14.75
CA LYS A 41 -0.65 -11.19 -14.97
C LYS A 41 0.24 -10.09 -14.40
N ILE A 42 0.86 -10.29 -13.23
CA ILE A 42 1.82 -9.36 -12.64
C ILE A 42 3.03 -9.22 -13.56
N GLN A 43 3.67 -10.30 -13.97
CA GLN A 43 4.82 -10.31 -14.88
C GLN A 43 4.53 -9.62 -16.20
N LYS A 44 3.33 -9.82 -16.77
CA LYS A 44 2.90 -9.13 -17.99
C LYS A 44 2.71 -7.63 -17.78
N LYS A 45 2.24 -7.22 -16.60
CA LYS A 45 1.88 -5.82 -16.32
C LYS A 45 3.08 -5.00 -15.85
N PHE A 46 4.00 -5.59 -15.11
CA PHE A 46 5.13 -4.92 -14.49
C PHE A 46 6.44 -5.44 -15.06
N THR A 47 7.33 -4.53 -15.43
CA THR A 47 8.65 -4.83 -16.00
C THR A 47 9.80 -4.36 -15.13
N LYS A 48 9.48 -3.61 -14.05
CA LYS A 48 10.42 -3.06 -13.09
C LYS A 48 10.21 -3.69 -11.70
N GLU A 49 10.97 -3.24 -10.75
CA GLU A 49 10.74 -3.60 -9.35
C GLU A 49 9.35 -3.20 -8.88
N ILE A 50 8.80 -4.02 -8.00
CA ILE A 50 7.46 -3.84 -7.44
C ILE A 50 7.49 -3.86 -5.92
N ILE A 51 6.44 -3.31 -5.34
CA ILE A 51 6.08 -3.49 -3.94
C ILE A 51 4.79 -4.30 -3.83
N VAL A 52 4.76 -5.25 -2.89
CA VAL A 52 3.57 -6.02 -2.52
C VAL A 52 3.06 -5.52 -1.19
N ARG A 53 1.82 -5.06 -1.14
CA ARG A 53 1.22 -4.41 0.04
C ARG A 53 -0.11 -5.02 0.42
N SER A 54 -0.44 -4.92 1.69
CA SER A 54 -1.78 -5.20 2.19
C SER A 54 -2.81 -4.20 1.67
N SER A 55 -4.05 -4.68 1.54
CA SER A 55 -5.23 -3.88 1.22
C SER A 55 -6.46 -4.56 1.87
N ALA A 56 -6.53 -4.50 3.20
CA ALA A 56 -7.59 -5.16 3.94
C ALA A 56 -8.94 -4.46 3.77
N VAL A 57 -10.02 -5.23 3.82
CA VAL A 57 -11.40 -4.70 3.66
C VAL A 57 -11.76 -3.70 4.76
N ASN A 58 -11.16 -3.81 5.94
CA ASN A 58 -11.43 -2.97 7.10
C ASN A 58 -10.19 -2.17 7.55
N GLU A 59 -9.20 -1.96 6.68
CA GLU A 59 -7.97 -1.24 7.04
C GLU A 59 -8.26 0.22 7.44
N ASP A 60 -9.24 0.84 6.79
CA ASP A 60 -9.68 2.22 7.04
C ASP A 60 -11.08 2.25 7.70
N GLY A 61 -11.33 1.36 8.65
CA GLY A 61 -12.61 1.30 9.36
C GLY A 61 -12.85 2.50 10.29
N ASN A 62 -14.13 2.89 10.46
CA ASN A 62 -14.57 4.06 11.23
C ASN A 62 -14.14 4.09 12.73
N LYS A 63 -13.56 3.02 13.27
CA LYS A 63 -13.24 2.93 14.71
C LYS A 63 -11.75 2.78 15.03
N LYS A 64 -10.92 2.28 14.10
CA LYS A 64 -9.47 2.12 14.28
C LYS A 64 -8.78 2.14 12.92
N SER A 65 -7.73 2.95 12.78
CA SER A 65 -6.81 2.86 11.64
C SER A 65 -5.84 1.70 11.86
N PHE A 66 -5.71 0.82 10.88
CA PHE A 66 -4.70 -0.23 10.83
C PHE A 66 -3.51 0.16 9.94
N ALA A 67 -3.30 1.46 9.73
CA ALA A 67 -2.16 1.94 8.97
C ALA A 67 -0.84 1.44 9.59
N GLY A 68 -0.01 0.77 8.80
CA GLY A 68 1.25 0.19 9.25
C GLY A 68 1.13 -1.13 10.04
N PHE A 69 -0.08 -1.67 10.23
CA PHE A 69 -0.29 -2.90 10.98
C PHE A 69 0.02 -4.18 10.17
N PHE A 70 -0.11 -4.11 8.87
CA PHE A 70 0.12 -5.24 7.97
C PHE A 70 1.41 -5.07 7.18
N ASP A 71 2.00 -6.19 6.80
CA ASP A 71 3.28 -6.22 6.09
C ASP A 71 3.21 -5.64 4.69
N SER A 72 4.35 -5.13 4.26
CA SER A 72 4.67 -4.80 2.87
C SER A 72 6.03 -5.39 2.53
N VAL A 73 6.22 -5.83 1.29
CA VAL A 73 7.49 -6.35 0.79
C VAL A 73 7.92 -5.48 -0.39
N LEU A 74 9.08 -4.86 -0.24
CA LEU A 74 9.63 -3.87 -1.18
C LEU A 74 10.69 -4.50 -2.09
N ASN A 75 11.04 -3.79 -3.15
CA ASN A 75 12.16 -4.08 -4.04
C ASN A 75 12.16 -5.51 -4.62
N LEU A 76 10.99 -5.96 -5.07
CA LEU A 76 10.82 -7.29 -5.62
C LEU A 76 10.98 -7.26 -7.14
N ASN A 77 11.75 -8.21 -7.67
CA ASN A 77 11.79 -8.44 -9.10
C ASN A 77 10.44 -8.98 -9.58
N SER A 78 9.71 -8.17 -10.35
CA SER A 78 8.39 -8.54 -10.88
C SER A 78 8.40 -9.79 -11.77
N GLN A 79 9.56 -10.15 -12.32
CA GLN A 79 9.71 -11.32 -13.22
C GLN A 79 10.06 -12.61 -12.47
N SER A 80 10.48 -12.53 -11.20
CA SER A 80 10.74 -13.70 -10.36
C SER A 80 9.44 -14.29 -9.82
N PHE A 81 9.07 -15.47 -10.29
CA PHE A 81 7.88 -16.19 -9.78
C PHE A 81 7.98 -16.44 -8.27
N SER A 82 9.12 -16.96 -7.82
CA SER A 82 9.34 -17.33 -6.41
C SER A 82 9.24 -16.12 -5.48
N ASP A 83 9.85 -14.98 -5.86
CA ASP A 83 9.87 -13.78 -5.02
C ASP A 83 8.47 -13.21 -4.88
N VAL A 84 7.75 -13.08 -5.99
CA VAL A 84 6.36 -12.59 -5.97
C VAL A 84 5.46 -13.54 -5.19
N PHE A 85 5.57 -14.85 -5.38
CA PHE A 85 4.78 -15.85 -4.66
C PHE A 85 5.02 -15.78 -3.15
N ASN A 86 6.29 -15.75 -2.73
CA ASN A 86 6.67 -15.67 -1.32
C ASN A 86 6.23 -14.35 -0.68
N ALA A 87 6.38 -13.23 -1.40
CA ALA A 87 5.94 -11.93 -0.92
C ALA A 87 4.43 -11.85 -0.72
N VAL A 88 3.64 -12.37 -1.65
CA VAL A 88 2.17 -12.44 -1.52
C VAL A 88 1.79 -13.27 -0.30
N ASN A 89 2.39 -14.45 -0.11
CA ASN A 89 2.13 -15.30 1.06
C ASN A 89 2.54 -14.62 2.38
N LYS A 90 3.64 -13.88 2.40
CA LYS A 90 4.07 -13.12 3.58
C LYS A 90 3.04 -12.05 3.95
N VAL A 91 2.61 -11.25 2.98
CA VAL A 91 1.58 -10.22 3.20
C VAL A 91 0.24 -10.85 3.60
N GLU A 92 -0.18 -11.94 2.96
CA GLU A 92 -1.38 -12.67 3.35
C GLU A 92 -1.31 -13.16 4.80
N SER A 93 -0.18 -13.72 5.21
CA SER A 93 0.04 -14.21 6.59
C SER A 93 -0.02 -13.08 7.62
N SER A 94 0.32 -11.86 7.24
CA SER A 94 0.25 -10.70 8.15
C SER A 94 -1.17 -10.32 8.56
N TYR A 95 -2.20 -10.75 7.82
CA TYR A 95 -3.60 -10.48 8.19
C TYR A 95 -4.03 -11.21 9.48
N LYS A 96 -3.41 -12.34 9.85
CA LYS A 96 -3.66 -13.08 11.11
C LYS A 96 -5.16 -13.18 11.43
N LYS A 97 -5.57 -12.69 12.61
CA LYS A 97 -6.97 -12.68 13.06
C LYS A 97 -7.91 -11.78 12.22
N HIS A 98 -7.36 -10.90 11.40
CA HIS A 98 -8.12 -10.07 10.45
C HIS A 98 -8.22 -10.70 9.07
N TYR A 99 -7.86 -11.99 8.95
CA TYR A 99 -7.91 -12.73 7.71
C TYR A 99 -9.34 -12.78 7.17
N SER A 100 -9.45 -12.53 5.89
CA SER A 100 -10.67 -12.73 5.10
C SER A 100 -10.29 -13.06 3.66
N ASN A 101 -10.99 -13.99 3.05
CA ASN A 101 -10.85 -14.28 1.62
C ASN A 101 -11.15 -13.07 0.71
N LYS A 102 -11.83 -12.05 1.25
CA LYS A 102 -12.15 -10.77 0.59
C LYS A 102 -11.01 -9.74 0.72
N ASN A 103 -10.05 -9.97 1.63
CA ASN A 103 -8.88 -9.11 1.71
C ASN A 103 -8.12 -9.14 0.39
N GLU A 104 -7.55 -8.02 0.05
CA GLU A 104 -6.88 -7.80 -1.21
C GLU A 104 -5.38 -7.64 -1.01
N ILE A 105 -4.64 -7.96 -2.03
CA ILE A 105 -3.22 -7.66 -2.19
C ILE A 105 -3.10 -6.58 -3.26
N LEU A 106 -2.33 -5.56 -2.95
CA LEU A 106 -1.99 -4.46 -3.86
C LEU A 106 -0.55 -4.62 -4.33
N ILE A 107 -0.37 -4.75 -5.63
CA ILE A 107 0.93 -4.68 -6.30
C ILE A 107 1.06 -3.30 -6.92
N GLN A 108 2.21 -2.64 -6.72
CA GLN A 108 2.50 -1.34 -7.34
C GLN A 108 3.94 -1.30 -7.89
N ASP A 109 4.18 -0.44 -8.89
CA ASP A 109 5.55 -0.10 -9.26
C ASP A 109 6.29 0.44 -8.02
N MET A 110 7.51 -0.02 -7.79
CA MET A 110 8.36 0.53 -6.75
C MET A 110 8.81 1.94 -7.14
N LEU A 111 8.66 2.88 -6.22
CA LEU A 111 9.21 4.21 -6.38
C LEU A 111 10.67 4.20 -5.94
N ILE A 112 11.55 4.59 -6.84
CA ILE A 112 12.99 4.74 -6.61
C ILE A 112 13.35 6.22 -6.64
N ASP A 113 14.47 6.58 -6.06
CA ASP A 113 15.00 7.95 -6.02
C ASP A 113 14.00 8.97 -5.43
N VAL A 114 13.36 8.58 -4.33
CA VAL A 114 12.40 9.44 -3.63
C VAL A 114 13.13 10.52 -2.85
N ASN A 115 13.03 11.77 -3.30
CA ASN A 115 13.67 12.90 -2.62
C ASN A 115 12.88 13.40 -1.40
N ILE A 116 11.57 13.28 -1.44
CA ILE A 116 10.68 13.72 -0.35
C ILE A 116 9.53 12.72 -0.25
N SER A 117 9.24 12.28 0.97
CA SER A 117 8.05 11.48 1.26
C SER A 117 7.24 12.11 2.40
N GLY A 118 5.93 11.91 2.42
CA GLY A 118 5.12 12.53 3.46
C GLY A 118 3.69 12.05 3.51
N VAL A 119 2.99 12.57 4.54
CA VAL A 119 1.56 12.36 4.76
C VAL A 119 0.88 13.70 4.92
N ILE A 120 -0.23 13.90 4.24
CA ILE A 120 -1.06 15.09 4.35
C ILE A 120 -2.40 14.68 4.94
N THR A 121 -2.81 15.35 6.03
CA THR A 121 -4.16 15.24 6.57
C THR A 121 -4.92 16.54 6.33
N THR A 122 -6.23 16.46 6.14
CA THR A 122 -7.10 17.61 5.86
C THR A 122 -7.66 18.24 7.13
N CYS A 123 -7.28 17.72 8.28
CA CYS A 123 -7.56 18.31 9.59
C CYS A 123 -6.47 17.88 10.58
N ASP A 124 -6.33 18.62 11.66
CA ASP A 124 -5.54 18.20 12.81
C ASP A 124 -6.22 16.99 13.49
N LEU A 125 -5.52 15.89 13.61
CA LEU A 125 -6.05 14.64 14.19
C LEU A 125 -6.27 14.71 15.71
N LYS A 126 -5.71 15.71 16.40
CA LYS A 126 -5.84 15.87 17.86
C LYS A 126 -7.13 16.61 18.25
N ASN A 127 -7.48 17.66 17.52
CA ASN A 127 -8.58 18.56 17.84
C ASN A 127 -9.60 18.75 16.70
N TYR A 128 -9.37 18.05 15.57
CA TYR A 128 -10.20 18.13 14.35
C TYR A 128 -10.32 19.53 13.74
N SER A 129 -9.41 20.44 14.07
CA SER A 129 -9.35 21.74 13.42
C SER A 129 -9.14 21.63 11.92
N PRO A 130 -9.80 22.41 11.07
CA PRO A 130 -9.80 22.26 9.60
C PRO A 130 -8.54 22.85 8.96
N TYR A 131 -7.37 22.43 9.41
CA TYR A 131 -6.07 22.79 8.85
C TYR A 131 -5.45 21.62 8.15
N TYR A 132 -4.77 21.85 7.03
CA TYR A 132 -3.89 20.86 6.44
C TYR A 132 -2.68 20.66 7.34
N VAL A 133 -2.40 19.43 7.72
CA VAL A 133 -1.18 19.06 8.44
C VAL A 133 -0.33 18.23 7.49
N ILE A 134 0.90 18.67 7.24
CA ILE A 134 1.84 18.05 6.31
C ILE A 134 3.05 17.57 7.12
N ASN A 135 3.22 16.26 7.20
CA ASN A 135 4.39 15.63 7.80
C ASN A 135 5.24 15.06 6.68
N PHE A 136 6.50 15.45 6.58
CA PHE A 136 7.37 15.00 5.50
C PHE A 136 8.80 14.75 5.97
N THR A 137 9.54 14.01 5.17
CA THR A 137 10.97 13.79 5.33
C THR A 137 11.69 13.86 3.98
N LYS A 138 12.92 14.32 3.99
CA LYS A 138 13.85 14.29 2.85
C LYS A 138 14.74 13.05 2.85
N GLU A 139 14.50 12.12 3.75
CA GLU A 139 15.23 10.86 3.81
C GLU A 139 14.70 9.87 2.77
N ASN A 140 15.58 9.01 2.27
CA ASN A 140 15.21 7.95 1.33
C ASN A 140 14.29 6.88 1.98
N ASP A 141 14.23 6.81 3.31
CA ASP A 141 13.34 5.91 4.04
C ASP A 141 11.93 6.50 4.15
N THR A 142 11.05 6.09 3.27
CA THR A 142 9.64 6.52 3.24
C THR A 142 8.83 6.04 4.44
N THR A 143 9.37 5.18 5.31
CA THR A 143 8.68 4.67 6.50
C THR A 143 8.81 5.60 7.70
N VAL A 144 9.74 6.53 7.69
CA VAL A 144 10.04 7.45 8.81
C VAL A 144 8.79 8.23 9.23
N VAL A 145 8.07 8.81 8.28
CA VAL A 145 6.88 9.64 8.58
C VAL A 145 5.73 8.82 9.16
N THR A 146 5.56 7.58 8.71
CA THR A 146 4.45 6.71 9.15
C THR A 146 4.75 5.97 10.44
N SER A 147 6.03 5.80 10.79
CA SER A 147 6.46 5.09 12.01
C SER A 147 6.50 5.97 13.25
N GLY A 148 6.26 7.29 13.14
CA GLY A 148 6.33 8.25 14.25
C GLY A 148 7.75 8.46 14.79
N LYS A 149 8.77 8.11 14.02
CA LYS A 149 10.16 8.39 14.40
C LYS A 149 10.43 9.89 14.35
N LYS A 150 11.29 10.38 15.27
CA LYS A 150 11.51 11.82 15.58
C LYS A 150 12.03 12.73 14.45
N ASN A 151 12.28 12.24 13.25
CA ASN A 151 12.91 12.99 12.15
C ASN A 151 11.92 13.50 11.09
N SER A 152 10.62 13.57 11.38
CA SER A 152 9.65 14.19 10.47
C SER A 152 9.58 15.69 10.72
N GLU A 153 9.67 16.50 9.66
CA GLU A 153 9.39 17.93 9.70
C GLU A 153 7.88 18.16 9.61
N ASN A 154 7.36 19.16 10.36
CA ASN A 154 5.96 19.56 10.36
C ASN A 154 5.83 20.96 9.75
N LEU A 155 4.87 21.12 8.87
CA LEU A 155 4.40 22.39 8.32
C LEU A 155 2.92 22.55 8.59
#